data_3a16b65916b13db1bd1d16a67e5637f8
#
_entry.id   3a16b65916b13db1bd1d16a67e5637f8
#
_cell.length_a   1.000
_cell.length_b   1.000
_cell.length_c   1.000
_cell.angle_alpha   90.00
_cell.angle_beta   90.00
_cell.angle_gamma   90.00
#
_symmetry.space_group_name_H-M   'P 1'
#
loop_
_entity.id
_entity.type
_entity.pdbx_description
1 polymer ?
#
loop_
_entity_poly.entity_id
_entity_poly.type
_entity_poly.pdbx_seq_one_letter_code
_entity_poly.pdbx_strand_id
1 'polypeptide(L)'
;MLMEKIYKGEFDLELIRLSPPVVDEAKVGMLIERYRDLLKDYPPAKLEADGALPPELLREMGRGGFFGLSIGTEYGGQGLNLNEYYRVVDEMVKLDISTAFTFLAHLSIGIKAIQLFGTEEQKRKYLTRAASGEMIFAYALTEPRFGSDAQHIETTALASRDDTHYLLNGQKTYITNANYAGGMTVFAQLDPKRPGFMGAFIVETGWEGVRVGKEMPKMGLMASSTAAIQFKNVRVPKENLIGRPGDGFKIAMSVLNYGRLGLGVASTSLMSVSLRDMLKRASSRIQFQVPIRNFQLVQEKIVRAEIGAAVSSAMNRLVAGILQREPLSLIAIETSHCKLFGTTRAWDAVYDALQVAGGAGYLKTLPYEKRMRDFRVATVFEGTTELHSIYPALFGIRQIQKWLKESGRSPLSLAFDLLKLLVKGEKWPVAFENGVMRKTLREAKKNAKAARILLLSGMLLYGRSIARGQTENREFLFRRITTLSLYTFGILALLSEADQKQRAAKLEAGDLRILECFAAEAKEARRKNSRLFDSKREKLNSALFRERLERGQRAEGE
;
A
#
# COMPACT_ATOMS: atom_id res chain seq x y z
N MET A 1 -4.49 -14.15 10.11
CA MET A 1 -4.01 -13.66 8.82
C MET A 1 -3.16 -14.70 8.13
N LEU A 2 -3.06 -14.65 6.79
CA LEU A 2 -2.36 -15.67 6.01
C LEU A 2 -0.88 -15.74 6.39
N MET A 3 -0.17 -14.62 6.31
CA MET A 3 1.28 -14.58 6.58
C MET A 3 1.61 -14.79 8.06
N GLU A 4 0.78 -14.33 8.97
CA GLU A 4 0.92 -14.63 10.40
C GLU A 4 0.82 -16.13 10.69
N LYS A 5 -0.18 -16.81 10.10
CA LYS A 5 -0.32 -18.26 10.20
C LYS A 5 0.92 -18.98 9.65
N ILE A 6 1.43 -18.53 8.49
CA ILE A 6 2.65 -19.06 7.88
C ILE A 6 3.86 -18.93 8.81
N TYR A 7 4.03 -17.80 9.50
CA TYR A 7 5.10 -17.64 10.49
C TYR A 7 4.98 -18.60 11.68
N LYS A 8 3.76 -19.02 12.03
CA LYS A 8 3.49 -20.06 13.04
C LYS A 8 3.56 -21.49 12.47
N GLY A 9 3.92 -21.63 11.19
CA GLY A 9 3.95 -22.94 10.50
C GLY A 9 2.57 -23.52 10.26
N GLU A 10 1.55 -22.68 10.21
CA GLU A 10 0.16 -23.00 9.90
C GLU A 10 -0.16 -22.56 8.47
N PHE A 11 -1.20 -23.15 7.88
CA PHE A 11 -1.64 -22.80 6.53
C PHE A 11 -3.16 -22.75 6.47
N ASP A 12 -3.68 -21.70 5.88
CA ASP A 12 -5.12 -21.52 5.67
C ASP A 12 -5.46 -21.72 4.19
N LEU A 13 -6.00 -22.90 3.87
CA LEU A 13 -6.38 -23.24 2.51
C LEU A 13 -7.61 -22.44 2.03
N GLU A 14 -8.54 -22.11 2.93
CA GLU A 14 -9.72 -21.34 2.57
C GLU A 14 -9.36 -19.93 2.10
N LEU A 15 -8.40 -19.28 2.76
CA LEU A 15 -7.91 -17.97 2.32
C LEU A 15 -7.26 -18.02 0.93
N ILE A 16 -6.53 -19.09 0.61
CA ILE A 16 -5.94 -19.25 -0.73
C ILE A 16 -6.97 -19.56 -1.79
N ARG A 17 -8.07 -20.24 -1.42
CA ARG A 17 -9.17 -20.59 -2.33
C ARG A 17 -10.32 -19.60 -2.31
N LEU A 18 -10.12 -18.46 -1.66
CA LEU A 18 -11.13 -17.41 -1.59
C LEU A 18 -11.52 -16.96 -3.01
N SER A 19 -12.75 -17.20 -3.39
CA SER A 19 -13.28 -16.67 -4.64
C SER A 19 -13.45 -15.15 -4.50
N PRO A 20 -12.93 -14.36 -5.44
CA PRO A 20 -13.20 -12.93 -5.43
C PRO A 20 -14.71 -12.70 -5.61
N PRO A 21 -15.24 -11.58 -5.09
CA PRO A 21 -16.65 -11.21 -5.31
C PRO A 21 -16.96 -11.15 -6.80
N VAL A 22 -18.20 -11.51 -7.15
CA VAL A 22 -18.71 -11.37 -8.52
C VAL A 22 -18.67 -9.90 -8.92
N VAL A 23 -18.28 -9.64 -10.16
CA VAL A 23 -18.20 -8.30 -10.74
C VAL A 23 -19.41 -8.07 -11.62
N ASP A 24 -20.11 -6.97 -11.40
CA ASP A 24 -21.09 -6.44 -12.35
C ASP A 24 -20.33 -5.74 -13.50
N GLU A 25 -20.04 -6.51 -14.55
CA GLU A 25 -19.26 -6.02 -15.70
C GLU A 25 -19.95 -4.85 -16.42
N ALA A 26 -21.28 -4.82 -16.45
CA ALA A 26 -22.03 -3.74 -17.09
C ALA A 26 -21.88 -2.43 -16.31
N LYS A 27 -22.04 -2.48 -15.00
CA LYS A 27 -21.89 -1.33 -14.10
C LYS A 27 -20.45 -0.79 -14.11
N VAL A 28 -19.46 -1.67 -14.00
CA VAL A 28 -18.04 -1.30 -14.05
C VAL A 28 -17.70 -0.70 -15.41
N GLY A 29 -18.14 -1.32 -16.52
CA GLY A 29 -17.92 -0.82 -17.88
C GLY A 29 -18.52 0.58 -18.08
N MET A 30 -19.76 0.80 -17.64
CA MET A 30 -20.41 2.11 -17.72
C MET A 30 -19.64 3.21 -16.97
N LEU A 31 -19.16 2.93 -15.77
CA LEU A 31 -18.36 3.88 -14.99
C LEU A 31 -17.02 4.20 -15.67
N ILE A 32 -16.36 3.20 -16.24
CA ILE A 32 -15.09 3.37 -16.97
C ILE A 32 -15.30 4.25 -18.20
N GLU A 33 -16.32 3.97 -19.02
CA GLU A 33 -16.60 4.79 -20.23
C GLU A 33 -16.96 6.22 -19.85
N ARG A 34 -17.80 6.43 -18.82
CA ARG A 34 -18.12 7.77 -18.33
C ARG A 34 -16.87 8.54 -17.90
N TYR A 35 -15.91 7.86 -17.25
CA TYR A 35 -14.65 8.51 -16.86
C TYR A 35 -13.77 8.84 -18.06
N ARG A 36 -13.73 7.95 -19.07
CA ARG A 36 -13.01 8.22 -20.34
C ARG A 36 -13.60 9.43 -21.07
N ASP A 37 -14.92 9.51 -21.15
CA ASP A 37 -15.58 10.63 -21.79
C ASP A 37 -15.28 11.95 -21.08
N LEU A 38 -15.36 11.96 -19.74
CA LEU A 38 -15.00 13.11 -18.93
C LEU A 38 -13.58 13.62 -19.22
N LEU A 39 -12.59 12.73 -19.36
CA LEU A 39 -11.21 13.12 -19.63
C LEU A 39 -10.95 13.57 -21.08
N LYS A 40 -11.92 13.41 -22.01
CA LYS A 40 -11.82 14.04 -23.35
C LYS A 40 -11.96 15.55 -23.24
N ASP A 41 -12.87 16.02 -22.38
CA ASP A 41 -13.12 17.46 -22.16
C ASP A 41 -12.05 18.08 -21.24
N TYR A 42 -11.43 17.25 -20.39
CA TYR A 42 -10.37 17.64 -19.45
C TYR A 42 -9.10 16.83 -19.66
N PRO A 43 -8.34 17.06 -20.77
CA PRO A 43 -7.16 16.27 -21.09
C PRO A 43 -6.10 16.32 -19.98
N PRO A 44 -5.49 15.18 -19.61
CA PRO A 44 -4.47 15.11 -18.54
C PRO A 44 -3.31 16.09 -18.70
N ALA A 45 -2.87 16.36 -19.94
CA ALA A 45 -1.80 17.31 -20.22
C ALA A 45 -2.19 18.76 -19.83
N LYS A 46 -3.47 19.14 -20.03
CA LYS A 46 -3.98 20.44 -19.61
C LYS A 46 -4.09 20.52 -18.09
N LEU A 47 -4.66 19.49 -17.45
CA LEU A 47 -4.73 19.41 -15.98
C LEU A 47 -3.36 19.50 -15.31
N GLU A 48 -2.35 18.89 -15.92
CA GLU A 48 -0.97 19.00 -15.45
C GLU A 48 -0.42 20.42 -15.59
N ALA A 49 -0.67 21.07 -16.73
CA ALA A 49 -0.22 22.43 -16.99
C ALA A 49 -0.90 23.46 -16.06
N ASP A 50 -2.20 23.27 -15.80
CA ASP A 50 -2.98 24.11 -14.91
C ASP A 50 -2.62 23.89 -13.43
N GLY A 51 -2.04 22.73 -13.09
CA GLY A 51 -1.59 22.37 -11.74
C GLY A 51 -2.73 22.16 -10.72
N ALA A 52 -3.97 22.02 -11.18
CA ALA A 52 -5.15 21.81 -10.35
C ALA A 52 -6.28 21.14 -11.14
N LEU A 53 -7.24 20.53 -10.43
CA LEU A 53 -8.52 20.13 -10.98
C LEU A 53 -9.48 21.30 -10.94
N PRO A 54 -10.07 21.71 -12.08
CA PRO A 54 -11.06 22.78 -12.09
C PRO A 54 -12.30 22.43 -11.24
N PRO A 55 -12.95 23.40 -10.58
CA PRO A 55 -14.16 23.16 -9.81
C PRO A 55 -15.30 22.50 -10.61
N GLU A 56 -15.41 22.81 -11.90
CA GLU A 56 -16.37 22.20 -12.83
C GLU A 56 -16.12 20.69 -12.94
N LEU A 57 -14.86 20.29 -13.17
CA LEU A 57 -14.48 18.89 -13.25
C LEU A 57 -14.81 18.14 -11.96
N LEU A 58 -14.52 18.72 -10.79
CA LEU A 58 -14.87 18.10 -9.51
C LEU A 58 -16.39 17.91 -9.36
N ARG A 59 -17.21 18.89 -9.80
CA ARG A 59 -18.66 18.77 -9.81
C ARG A 59 -19.16 17.68 -10.77
N GLU A 60 -18.59 17.59 -11.97
CA GLU A 60 -18.93 16.55 -12.94
C GLU A 60 -18.52 15.16 -12.47
N MET A 61 -17.38 15.05 -11.82
CA MET A 61 -16.94 13.81 -11.15
C MET A 61 -17.93 13.40 -10.05
N GLY A 62 -18.44 14.34 -9.27
CA GLY A 62 -19.48 14.10 -8.27
C GLY A 62 -20.78 13.58 -8.91
N ARG A 63 -21.30 14.28 -9.93
CA ARG A 63 -22.48 13.84 -10.70
C ARG A 63 -22.27 12.49 -11.38
N GLY A 64 -21.06 12.18 -11.80
CA GLY A 64 -20.66 10.89 -12.35
C GLY A 64 -20.62 9.75 -11.34
N GLY A 65 -20.74 10.06 -10.03
CA GLY A 65 -20.72 9.08 -8.94
C GLY A 65 -19.33 8.61 -8.53
N PHE A 66 -18.26 9.27 -8.99
CA PHE A 66 -16.88 8.82 -8.77
C PHE A 66 -16.41 9.00 -7.32
N PHE A 67 -16.93 9.99 -6.60
CA PHE A 67 -16.66 10.15 -5.17
C PHE A 67 -17.42 9.13 -4.30
N GLY A 68 -18.42 8.44 -4.87
CA GLY A 68 -19.23 7.44 -4.18
C GLY A 68 -18.91 5.98 -4.51
N LEU A 69 -17.86 5.66 -5.31
CA LEU A 69 -17.64 4.32 -5.84
C LEU A 69 -17.75 3.21 -4.80
N SER A 70 -17.06 3.31 -3.66
CA SER A 70 -17.06 2.32 -2.58
C SER A 70 -17.98 2.67 -1.40
N ILE A 71 -18.78 3.72 -1.50
CA ILE A 71 -19.79 4.10 -0.49
C ILE A 71 -21.06 3.31 -0.79
N GLY A 72 -21.72 2.81 0.26
CA GLY A 72 -22.98 2.08 0.14
C GLY A 72 -24.10 2.88 -0.50
N THR A 73 -25.02 2.18 -1.18
CA THR A 73 -26.17 2.81 -1.85
C THR A 73 -27.12 3.49 -0.87
N GLU A 74 -27.16 3.02 0.37
CA GLU A 74 -27.92 3.60 1.48
C GLU A 74 -27.46 5.03 1.86
N TYR A 75 -26.25 5.40 1.45
CA TYR A 75 -25.68 6.77 1.59
C TYR A 75 -25.54 7.47 0.23
N GLY A 76 -26.21 6.99 -0.82
CA GLY A 76 -26.16 7.59 -2.16
C GLY A 76 -24.90 7.26 -2.98
N GLY A 77 -24.09 6.32 -2.54
CA GLY A 77 -22.91 5.84 -3.27
C GLY A 77 -23.23 4.81 -4.34
N GLN A 78 -22.18 4.32 -5.02
CA GLN A 78 -22.29 3.27 -6.05
C GLN A 78 -22.36 1.86 -5.46
N GLY A 79 -21.97 1.66 -4.20
CA GLY A 79 -21.98 0.36 -3.54
C GLY A 79 -21.09 -0.70 -4.20
N LEU A 80 -20.02 -0.29 -4.88
CA LEU A 80 -19.09 -1.23 -5.50
C LEU A 80 -18.39 -2.08 -4.44
N ASN A 81 -18.34 -3.38 -4.67
CA ASN A 81 -17.44 -4.22 -3.90
C ASN A 81 -15.97 -3.89 -4.21
N LEU A 82 -15.02 -4.37 -3.39
CA LEU A 82 -13.61 -4.00 -3.55
C LEU A 82 -13.01 -4.41 -4.89
N ASN A 83 -13.45 -5.53 -5.47
CA ASN A 83 -12.96 -5.98 -6.76
C ASN A 83 -13.45 -5.05 -7.89
N GLU A 84 -14.73 -4.68 -7.89
CA GLU A 84 -15.31 -3.70 -8.82
C GLU A 84 -14.66 -2.33 -8.68
N TYR A 85 -14.55 -1.84 -7.44
CA TYR A 85 -13.90 -0.56 -7.14
C TYR A 85 -12.47 -0.50 -7.70
N TYR A 86 -11.67 -1.52 -7.44
CA TYR A 86 -10.29 -1.53 -7.93
C TYR A 86 -10.17 -1.73 -9.43
N ARG A 87 -11.15 -2.35 -10.09
CA ARG A 87 -11.18 -2.39 -11.57
C ARG A 87 -11.45 -1.02 -12.19
N VAL A 88 -12.36 -0.24 -11.59
CA VAL A 88 -12.58 1.16 -12.02
C VAL A 88 -11.32 1.99 -11.77
N VAL A 89 -10.70 1.89 -10.59
CA VAL A 89 -9.45 2.58 -10.24
C VAL A 89 -8.31 2.20 -11.18
N ASP A 90 -8.19 0.93 -11.56
CA ASP A 90 -7.18 0.43 -12.51
C ASP A 90 -7.25 1.20 -13.85
N GLU A 91 -8.44 1.36 -14.41
CA GLU A 91 -8.62 2.12 -15.66
C GLU A 91 -8.42 3.63 -15.45
N MET A 92 -8.88 4.19 -14.34
CA MET A 92 -8.62 5.59 -14.01
C MET A 92 -7.13 5.91 -13.98
N VAL A 93 -6.32 5.07 -13.32
CA VAL A 93 -4.85 5.24 -13.23
C VAL A 93 -4.17 5.11 -14.59
N LYS A 94 -4.65 4.21 -15.46
CA LYS A 94 -4.13 4.07 -16.83
C LYS A 94 -4.35 5.31 -17.69
N LEU A 95 -5.43 6.03 -17.44
CA LEU A 95 -5.78 7.27 -18.14
C LEU A 95 -5.02 8.47 -17.57
N ASP A 96 -5.14 8.72 -16.27
CA ASP A 96 -4.35 9.75 -15.57
C ASP A 96 -4.20 9.45 -14.08
N ILE A 97 -2.96 9.36 -13.63
CA ILE A 97 -2.65 9.04 -12.24
C ILE A 97 -2.97 10.19 -11.28
N SER A 98 -2.84 11.46 -11.71
CA SER A 98 -3.09 12.63 -10.84
C SER A 98 -4.56 12.72 -10.43
N THR A 99 -5.47 12.57 -11.38
CA THR A 99 -6.92 12.57 -11.10
C THR A 99 -7.33 11.34 -10.30
N ALA A 100 -6.79 10.15 -10.64
CA ALA A 100 -7.06 8.91 -9.91
C ALA A 100 -6.67 9.00 -8.43
N PHE A 101 -5.56 9.68 -8.09
CA PHE A 101 -5.13 9.84 -6.71
C PHE A 101 -6.07 10.74 -5.89
N THR A 102 -6.80 11.67 -6.50
CA THR A 102 -7.84 12.44 -5.82
C THR A 102 -8.95 11.52 -5.28
N PHE A 103 -9.40 10.54 -6.08
CA PHE A 103 -10.40 9.54 -5.65
C PHE A 103 -9.81 8.55 -4.66
N LEU A 104 -8.60 8.05 -4.90
CA LEU A 104 -7.93 7.13 -3.98
C LEU A 104 -7.76 7.75 -2.60
N ALA A 105 -7.30 9.00 -2.52
CA ALA A 105 -7.16 9.69 -1.24
C ALA A 105 -8.50 9.90 -0.54
N HIS A 106 -9.56 10.22 -1.29
CA HIS A 106 -10.90 10.38 -0.74
C HIS A 106 -11.49 9.06 -0.24
N LEU A 107 -11.53 8.02 -1.10
CA LEU A 107 -12.26 6.78 -0.85
C LEU A 107 -11.47 5.75 -0.03
N SER A 108 -10.14 5.64 -0.27
CA SER A 108 -9.33 4.61 0.40
C SER A 108 -8.85 5.03 1.77
N ILE A 109 -8.68 6.34 2.04
CA ILE A 109 -8.17 6.82 3.33
C ILE A 109 -9.05 7.93 3.94
N GLY A 110 -9.50 8.93 3.16
CA GLY A 110 -10.20 10.10 3.68
C GLY A 110 -11.47 9.75 4.47
N ILE A 111 -12.39 9.03 3.83
CA ILE A 111 -13.67 8.61 4.43
C ILE A 111 -13.60 7.23 5.11
N LYS A 112 -12.54 6.47 4.90
CA LYS A 112 -12.47 5.06 5.29
C LYS A 112 -12.62 4.86 6.80
N ALA A 113 -12.11 5.79 7.61
CA ALA A 113 -12.32 5.75 9.06
C ALA A 113 -13.81 5.82 9.42
N ILE A 114 -14.58 6.67 8.76
CA ILE A 114 -16.02 6.81 8.98
C ILE A 114 -16.75 5.54 8.54
N GLN A 115 -16.40 4.99 7.36
CA GLN A 115 -17.01 3.74 6.87
C GLN A 115 -16.81 2.56 7.83
N LEU A 116 -15.61 2.43 8.43
CA LEU A 116 -15.24 1.28 9.25
C LEU A 116 -15.61 1.42 10.72
N PHE A 117 -15.59 2.62 11.27
CA PHE A 117 -15.64 2.88 12.71
C PHE A 117 -16.66 3.96 13.11
N GLY A 118 -17.25 4.67 12.16
CA GLY A 118 -18.22 5.72 12.43
C GLY A 118 -19.55 5.18 12.96
N THR A 119 -20.26 5.99 13.77
CA THR A 119 -21.65 5.74 14.15
C THR A 119 -22.56 5.89 12.94
N GLU A 120 -23.80 5.41 13.01
CA GLU A 120 -24.75 5.56 11.91
C GLU A 120 -25.10 7.03 11.64
N GLU A 121 -25.12 7.88 12.67
CA GLU A 121 -25.31 9.33 12.54
C GLU A 121 -24.14 9.96 11.77
N GLN A 122 -22.89 9.61 12.14
CA GLN A 122 -21.70 10.06 11.42
C GLN A 122 -21.71 9.60 9.96
N LYS A 123 -22.05 8.34 9.70
CA LYS A 123 -22.15 7.79 8.35
C LYS A 123 -23.20 8.51 7.52
N ARG A 124 -24.41 8.66 8.03
CA ARG A 124 -25.50 9.39 7.32
C ARG A 124 -25.12 10.83 7.03
N LYS A 125 -24.55 11.54 8.01
CA LYS A 125 -24.16 12.95 7.87
C LYS A 125 -23.03 13.13 6.84
N TYR A 126 -21.99 12.31 6.90
CA TYR A 126 -20.76 12.56 6.16
C TYR A 126 -20.61 11.71 4.90
N LEU A 127 -21.04 10.43 4.89
CA LEU A 127 -20.91 9.59 3.70
C LEU A 127 -21.86 10.02 2.58
N THR A 128 -23.05 10.54 2.89
CA THR A 128 -23.98 11.08 1.89
C THR A 128 -23.39 12.28 1.15
N ARG A 129 -22.80 13.22 1.88
CA ARG A 129 -22.13 14.39 1.31
C ARG A 129 -20.83 14.01 0.58
N ALA A 130 -20.15 12.98 1.07
CA ALA A 130 -18.96 12.45 0.44
C ALA A 130 -19.27 11.75 -0.90
N ALA A 131 -20.34 10.94 -0.95
CA ALA A 131 -20.74 10.18 -2.13
C ALA A 131 -21.14 11.09 -3.31
N SER A 132 -21.82 12.19 -3.03
CA SER A 132 -22.22 13.19 -4.03
C SER A 132 -21.05 14.06 -4.53
N GLY A 133 -19.92 14.07 -3.82
CA GLY A 133 -18.82 15.02 -4.06
C GLY A 133 -19.04 16.42 -3.48
N GLU A 134 -20.14 16.65 -2.76
CA GLU A 134 -20.36 17.90 -2.00
C GLU A 134 -19.23 18.13 -0.99
N MET A 135 -18.74 17.05 -0.38
CA MET A 135 -17.67 17.08 0.60
C MET A 135 -16.58 16.07 0.26
N ILE A 136 -15.53 16.51 -0.40
CA ILE A 136 -14.32 15.69 -0.60
C ILE A 136 -13.59 15.56 0.73
N PHE A 137 -13.04 14.38 1.02
CA PHE A 137 -12.31 14.13 2.27
C PHE A 137 -10.81 14.00 2.06
N ALA A 138 -10.07 14.50 3.04
CA ALA A 138 -8.63 14.30 3.19
C ALA A 138 -8.32 13.44 4.43
N TYR A 139 -7.10 12.90 4.48
CA TYR A 139 -6.57 12.10 5.59
C TYR A 139 -5.40 12.84 6.23
N ALA A 140 -5.57 13.34 7.45
CA ALA A 140 -4.66 14.24 8.11
C ALA A 140 -3.94 13.57 9.30
N LEU A 141 -2.92 12.76 9.00
CA LEU A 141 -2.08 12.06 9.98
C LEU A 141 -0.69 12.69 10.09
N THR A 142 0.01 12.86 8.98
CA THR A 142 1.42 13.25 8.88
C THR A 142 1.67 14.66 9.39
N GLU A 143 2.75 14.84 10.15
CA GLU A 143 3.20 16.12 10.69
C GLU A 143 4.62 16.47 10.23
N PRO A 144 5.07 17.73 10.34
CA PRO A 144 6.40 18.14 9.89
C PRO A 144 7.55 17.31 10.49
N ARG A 145 7.42 16.89 11.76
CA ARG A 145 8.43 16.09 12.46
C ARG A 145 8.15 14.59 12.46
N PHE A 146 6.90 14.17 12.18
CA PHE A 146 6.44 12.79 12.34
C PHE A 146 5.70 12.29 11.09
N GLY A 147 6.40 11.55 10.23
CA GLY A 147 5.83 10.83 9.08
C GLY A 147 5.70 9.34 9.37
N SER A 148 6.84 8.63 9.37
CA SER A 148 6.88 7.18 9.64
C SER A 148 6.56 6.82 11.09
N ASP A 149 6.88 7.69 12.02
CA ASP A 149 6.64 7.52 13.47
C ASP A 149 5.30 8.14 13.88
N ALA A 150 4.21 7.60 13.35
CA ALA A 150 2.86 8.14 13.53
C ALA A 150 2.30 8.04 14.97
N GLN A 151 2.97 7.30 15.86
CA GLN A 151 2.56 7.24 17.28
C GLN A 151 2.95 8.48 18.07
N HIS A 152 3.96 9.22 17.60
CA HIS A 152 4.53 10.37 18.32
C HIS A 152 4.12 11.71 17.70
N ILE A 153 3.01 11.77 16.94
CA ILE A 153 2.46 13.03 16.44
C ILE A 153 2.23 14.04 17.58
N GLU A 154 2.37 15.32 17.29
CA GLU A 154 2.32 16.40 18.28
C GLU A 154 0.96 17.14 18.31
N THR A 155 0.14 17.02 17.26
CA THR A 155 -1.22 17.57 17.25
C THR A 155 -2.01 17.01 18.42
N THR A 156 -2.64 17.88 19.21
CA THR A 156 -3.42 17.52 20.41
C THR A 156 -4.91 17.80 20.21
N ALA A 157 -5.75 16.98 20.83
CA ALA A 157 -7.20 17.21 20.95
C ALA A 157 -7.58 16.97 22.42
N LEU A 158 -7.60 18.04 23.20
CA LEU A 158 -7.87 17.96 24.64
C LEU A 158 -9.36 18.16 24.90
N ALA A 159 -9.96 17.31 25.72
CA ALA A 159 -11.36 17.45 26.10
C ALA A 159 -11.61 18.77 26.83
N SER A 160 -12.71 19.45 26.51
CA SER A 160 -13.17 20.65 27.21
C SER A 160 -13.61 20.31 28.64
N ARG A 161 -13.64 21.29 29.53
CA ARG A 161 -14.03 21.08 30.94
C ARG A 161 -15.48 20.61 31.10
N ASP A 162 -16.36 21.04 30.20
CA ASP A 162 -17.77 20.69 30.13
C ASP A 162 -18.04 19.37 29.37
N ASP A 163 -17.00 18.71 28.91
CA ASP A 163 -17.04 17.45 28.14
C ASP A 163 -17.94 17.49 26.88
N THR A 164 -18.15 18.67 26.30
CA THR A 164 -18.98 18.85 25.09
C THR A 164 -18.19 18.79 23.79
N HIS A 165 -16.89 19.11 23.82
CA HIS A 165 -16.04 19.19 22.66
C HIS A 165 -14.56 18.92 22.98
N TYR A 166 -13.76 18.76 21.96
CA TYR A 166 -12.30 18.74 22.04
C TYR A 166 -11.72 20.04 21.47
N LEU A 167 -10.65 20.56 22.06
CA LEU A 167 -9.86 21.66 21.52
C LEU A 167 -8.68 21.08 20.73
N LEU A 168 -8.76 21.18 19.41
CA LEU A 168 -7.75 20.66 18.48
C LEU A 168 -6.72 21.74 18.19
N ASN A 169 -5.43 21.42 18.42
CA ASN A 169 -4.29 22.29 18.16
C ASN A 169 -3.15 21.52 17.52
N GLY A 170 -2.50 22.10 16.51
CA GLY A 170 -1.33 21.50 15.86
C GLY A 170 -1.25 21.79 14.37
N GLN A 171 -0.45 20.99 13.67
CA GLN A 171 -0.21 21.15 12.23
C GLN A 171 -0.06 19.79 11.55
N LYS A 172 -0.68 19.65 10.37
CA LYS A 172 -0.49 18.52 9.46
C LYS A 172 0.19 18.98 8.19
N THR A 173 0.96 18.09 7.55
CA THR A 173 1.70 18.41 6.32
C THR A 173 1.56 17.31 5.27
N TYR A 174 1.80 17.67 4.01
CA TYR A 174 1.69 16.75 2.86
C TYR A 174 0.30 16.12 2.72
N ILE A 175 -0.76 16.88 3.04
CA ILE A 175 -2.12 16.36 3.03
C ILE A 175 -2.68 16.40 1.62
N THR A 176 -2.89 15.24 1.03
CA THR A 176 -3.54 15.08 -0.27
C THR A 176 -5.00 15.50 -0.19
N ASN A 177 -5.51 16.13 -1.23
CA ASN A 177 -6.84 16.77 -1.33
C ASN A 177 -7.05 17.99 -0.43
N ALA A 178 -6.04 18.49 0.28
CA ALA A 178 -6.24 19.54 1.28
C ALA A 178 -7.02 20.77 0.75
N ASN A 179 -6.71 21.25 -0.46
CA ASN A 179 -7.39 22.41 -1.05
C ASN A 179 -8.72 22.06 -1.74
N TYR A 180 -9.07 20.77 -1.87
CA TYR A 180 -10.36 20.29 -2.40
C TYR A 180 -11.31 19.84 -1.28
N ALA A 181 -10.75 19.55 -0.08
CA ALA A 181 -11.48 18.93 0.99
C ALA A 181 -12.44 19.89 1.70
N GLY A 182 -13.69 19.47 1.83
CA GLY A 182 -14.66 20.04 2.78
C GLY A 182 -14.59 19.38 4.15
N GLY A 183 -14.07 18.13 4.22
CA GLY A 183 -13.93 17.37 5.45
C GLY A 183 -12.60 16.61 5.54
N MET A 184 -12.21 16.27 6.74
CA MET A 184 -10.97 15.55 7.02
C MET A 184 -11.14 14.52 8.12
N THR A 185 -10.45 13.38 8.00
CA THR A 185 -10.16 12.51 9.13
C THR A 185 -8.83 12.95 9.74
N VAL A 186 -8.88 13.53 10.94
CA VAL A 186 -7.72 14.11 11.65
C VAL A 186 -7.35 13.23 12.83
N PHE A 187 -6.06 12.93 13.00
CA PHE A 187 -5.52 12.18 14.13
C PHE A 187 -4.78 13.12 15.09
N ALA A 188 -5.07 12.98 16.39
CA ALA A 188 -4.48 13.82 17.42
C ALA A 188 -4.26 13.05 18.73
N GLN A 189 -3.25 13.44 19.52
CA GLN A 189 -3.03 12.93 20.87
C GLN A 189 -4.12 13.46 21.80
N LEU A 190 -4.71 12.56 22.57
CA LEU A 190 -5.69 12.90 23.61
C LEU A 190 -5.01 13.23 24.95
N ASP A 191 -3.80 12.71 25.14
CA ASP A 191 -2.95 12.97 26.30
C ASP A 191 -1.49 13.06 25.85
N PRO A 192 -0.87 14.25 25.83
CA PRO A 192 0.53 14.42 25.44
C PRO A 192 1.53 13.63 26.29
N LYS A 193 1.15 13.24 27.52
CA LYS A 193 2.00 12.43 28.41
C LYS A 193 1.94 10.93 28.10
N ARG A 194 1.04 10.51 27.20
CA ARG A 194 0.81 9.12 26.82
C ARG A 194 0.90 8.96 25.31
N PRO A 195 2.11 8.99 24.70
CA PRO A 195 2.28 8.84 23.24
C PRO A 195 1.55 7.61 22.72
N GLY A 196 0.78 7.80 21.64
CA GLY A 196 -0.06 6.75 21.04
C GLY A 196 -1.47 6.65 21.64
N PHE A 197 -1.81 7.38 22.71
CA PHE A 197 -3.19 7.52 23.16
C PHE A 197 -3.90 8.58 22.32
N MET A 198 -4.34 8.18 21.14
CA MET A 198 -4.83 9.06 20.07
C MET A 198 -6.34 8.94 19.88
N GLY A 199 -6.94 10.02 19.39
CA GLY A 199 -8.28 10.04 18.78
C GLY A 199 -8.21 10.20 17.26
N ALA A 200 -9.27 9.76 16.59
CA ALA A 200 -9.56 10.06 15.19
C ALA A 200 -10.81 10.94 15.13
N PHE A 201 -10.76 12.05 14.43
CA PHE A 201 -11.82 13.06 14.43
C PHE A 201 -12.27 13.42 13.02
N ILE A 202 -13.57 13.66 12.85
CA ILE A 202 -14.11 14.31 11.66
C ILE A 202 -14.03 15.81 11.87
N VAL A 203 -13.27 16.51 11.02
CA VAL A 203 -13.10 17.97 11.09
C VAL A 203 -13.47 18.55 9.74
N GLU A 204 -14.34 19.58 9.73
CA GLU A 204 -14.70 20.30 8.49
C GLU A 204 -13.70 21.44 8.26
N THR A 205 -13.30 21.67 7.02
CA THR A 205 -12.27 22.67 6.68
C THR A 205 -12.77 24.10 6.89
N GLY A 206 -14.08 24.33 6.87
CA GLY A 206 -14.71 25.63 7.10
C GLY A 206 -14.84 26.04 8.57
N TRP A 207 -14.41 25.20 9.53
CA TRP A 207 -14.54 25.56 10.95
C TRP A 207 -13.53 26.63 11.36
N GLU A 208 -13.93 27.47 12.31
CA GLU A 208 -13.05 28.48 12.89
C GLU A 208 -11.78 27.83 13.46
N GLY A 209 -10.62 28.44 13.19
CA GLY A 209 -9.33 27.93 13.63
C GLY A 209 -8.68 26.91 12.67
N VAL A 210 -9.38 26.43 11.64
CA VAL A 210 -8.80 25.60 10.58
C VAL A 210 -8.25 26.51 9.47
N ARG A 211 -6.97 26.29 9.09
CA ARG A 211 -6.34 27.00 7.98
C ARG A 211 -5.66 26.02 7.05
N VAL A 212 -6.12 25.95 5.82
CA VAL A 212 -5.46 25.22 4.74
C VAL A 212 -4.42 26.12 4.09
N GLY A 213 -3.19 25.60 3.94
CA GLY A 213 -2.08 26.32 3.35
C GLY A 213 -2.14 26.36 1.81
N LYS A 214 -1.14 27.02 1.23
CA LYS A 214 -0.98 27.07 -0.24
C LYS A 214 -0.61 25.68 -0.77
N GLU A 215 -0.94 25.44 -2.04
CA GLU A 215 -0.51 24.25 -2.77
C GLU A 215 1.02 24.12 -2.73
N MET A 216 1.51 22.92 -2.41
CA MET A 216 2.95 22.65 -2.37
C MET A 216 3.48 22.35 -3.78
N PRO A 217 4.59 22.98 -4.22
CA PRO A 217 5.24 22.61 -5.47
C PRO A 217 5.75 21.16 -5.40
N LYS A 218 5.49 20.37 -6.46
CA LYS A 218 5.76 18.93 -6.51
C LYS A 218 6.52 18.56 -7.76
N MET A 219 7.17 17.40 -7.73
CA MET A 219 7.82 16.80 -8.89
C MET A 219 6.83 16.29 -9.93
N GLY A 220 5.69 15.76 -9.47
CA GLY A 220 4.60 15.18 -10.27
C GLY A 220 3.28 15.27 -9.50
N LEU A 221 2.24 14.57 -10.01
CA LEU A 221 0.87 14.66 -9.48
C LEU A 221 0.39 16.12 -9.41
N MET A 222 0.69 16.89 -10.46
CA MET A 222 0.47 18.35 -10.45
C MET A 222 -0.99 18.72 -10.24
N ALA A 223 -1.91 17.97 -10.84
CA ALA A 223 -3.35 18.20 -10.68
C ALA A 223 -3.94 17.69 -9.34
N SER A 224 -3.20 16.86 -8.59
CA SER A 224 -3.62 16.42 -7.25
C SER A 224 -3.21 17.46 -6.22
N SER A 225 -4.14 17.95 -5.39
CA SER A 225 -3.83 18.93 -4.35
C SER A 225 -3.00 18.33 -3.22
N THR A 226 -2.06 19.11 -2.71
CA THR A 226 -1.24 18.75 -1.52
C THR A 226 -0.88 20.03 -0.76
N ALA A 227 -1.31 20.16 0.50
CA ALA A 227 -0.99 21.32 1.34
C ALA A 227 -0.74 20.95 2.81
N ALA A 228 -0.28 21.93 3.59
CA ALA A 228 -0.27 21.87 5.05
C ALA A 228 -1.61 22.36 5.60
N ILE A 229 -1.97 21.89 6.79
CA ILE A 229 -3.18 22.32 7.50
C ILE A 229 -2.80 22.68 8.93
N GLN A 230 -3.22 23.85 9.37
CA GLN A 230 -3.02 24.34 10.73
C GLN A 230 -4.33 24.35 11.50
N PHE A 231 -4.27 23.92 12.75
CA PHE A 231 -5.38 23.95 13.71
C PHE A 231 -5.01 24.83 14.88
N LYS A 232 -5.85 25.83 15.16
CA LYS A 232 -5.67 26.74 16.29
C LYS A 232 -6.96 26.85 17.09
N ASN A 233 -7.02 26.19 18.25
CA ASN A 233 -8.18 26.14 19.15
C ASN A 233 -9.48 25.73 18.44
N VAL A 234 -9.40 24.78 17.49
CA VAL A 234 -10.58 24.31 16.75
C VAL A 234 -11.47 23.53 17.71
N ARG A 235 -12.73 23.97 17.83
CA ARG A 235 -13.75 23.29 18.67
C ARG A 235 -14.34 22.12 17.88
N VAL A 236 -13.90 20.91 18.19
CA VAL A 236 -14.41 19.68 17.56
C VAL A 236 -15.48 19.07 18.47
N PRO A 237 -16.76 19.02 18.04
CA PRO A 237 -17.83 18.42 18.81
C PRO A 237 -17.49 16.97 19.24
N LYS A 238 -17.93 16.56 20.41
CA LYS A 238 -17.64 15.21 20.96
C LYS A 238 -18.16 14.10 20.07
N GLU A 239 -19.29 14.31 19.43
CA GLU A 239 -19.90 13.40 18.47
C GLU A 239 -19.10 13.23 17.18
N ASN A 240 -18.08 14.05 16.93
CA ASN A 240 -17.18 13.92 15.79
C ASN A 240 -15.94 13.05 16.08
N LEU A 241 -15.80 12.52 17.28
CA LEU A 241 -14.82 11.47 17.57
C LEU A 241 -15.24 10.16 16.90
N ILE A 242 -14.38 9.58 16.08
CA ILE A 242 -14.60 8.28 15.42
C ILE A 242 -14.10 7.17 16.38
N GLY A 243 -14.95 6.20 16.67
CA GLY A 243 -14.62 5.11 17.60
C GLY A 243 -14.56 5.58 19.05
N ARG A 244 -13.60 5.07 19.84
CA ARG A 244 -13.42 5.40 21.24
C ARG A 244 -12.15 6.20 21.48
N PRO A 245 -12.06 6.98 22.57
CA PRO A 245 -10.80 7.59 22.98
C PRO A 245 -9.68 6.54 23.10
N GLY A 246 -8.54 6.78 22.46
CA GLY A 246 -7.40 5.87 22.41
C GLY A 246 -7.38 4.90 21.22
N ASP A 247 -8.47 4.76 20.46
CA ASP A 247 -8.51 3.91 19.25
C ASP A 247 -7.84 4.56 18.03
N GLY A 248 -7.44 5.84 18.08
CA GLY A 248 -6.97 6.60 16.92
C GLY A 248 -5.84 5.92 16.15
N PHE A 249 -4.83 5.38 16.84
CA PHE A 249 -3.74 4.67 16.16
C PHE A 249 -4.20 3.37 15.47
N LYS A 250 -5.07 2.60 16.11
CA LYS A 250 -5.69 1.39 15.53
C LYS A 250 -6.51 1.75 14.29
N ILE A 251 -7.31 2.81 14.36
CA ILE A 251 -8.11 3.32 13.24
C ILE A 251 -7.18 3.74 12.09
N ALA A 252 -6.13 4.53 12.38
CA ALA A 252 -5.17 4.96 11.39
C ALA A 252 -4.54 3.77 10.65
N MET A 253 -4.07 2.76 11.37
CA MET A 253 -3.43 1.59 10.76
C MET A 253 -4.41 0.73 9.96
N SER A 254 -5.67 0.62 10.40
CA SER A 254 -6.72 -0.10 9.66
C SER A 254 -7.04 0.59 8.34
N VAL A 255 -7.17 1.92 8.35
CA VAL A 255 -7.39 2.74 7.14
C VAL A 255 -6.22 2.62 6.17
N LEU A 256 -4.99 2.69 6.66
CA LEU A 256 -3.78 2.56 5.83
C LEU A 256 -3.66 1.21 5.11
N ASN A 257 -4.33 0.13 5.59
CA ASN A 257 -4.38 -1.12 4.84
C ASN A 257 -5.10 -0.97 3.49
N TYR A 258 -6.17 -0.17 3.45
CA TYR A 258 -6.88 0.14 2.20
C TYR A 258 -6.08 1.07 1.29
N GLY A 259 -5.40 2.08 1.84
CA GLY A 259 -4.50 2.95 1.09
C GLY A 259 -3.36 2.17 0.43
N ARG A 260 -2.69 1.28 1.19
CA ARG A 260 -1.61 0.40 0.68
C ARG A 260 -2.08 -0.53 -0.42
N LEU A 261 -3.28 -1.09 -0.29
CA LEU A 261 -3.88 -1.92 -1.34
C LEU A 261 -4.19 -1.09 -2.58
N GLY A 262 -4.77 0.11 -2.43
CA GLY A 262 -5.00 1.05 -3.53
C GLY A 262 -3.71 1.41 -4.29
N LEU A 263 -2.59 1.61 -3.57
CA LEU A 263 -1.28 1.79 -4.20
C LEU A 263 -0.77 0.54 -4.92
N GLY A 264 -1.05 -0.65 -4.38
CA GLY A 264 -0.77 -1.91 -5.06
C GLY A 264 -1.50 -1.99 -6.41
N VAL A 265 -2.79 -1.61 -6.45
CA VAL A 265 -3.60 -1.56 -7.67
C VAL A 265 -3.05 -0.52 -8.65
N ALA A 266 -2.82 0.72 -8.21
CA ALA A 266 -2.24 1.77 -9.06
C ALA A 266 -0.88 1.36 -9.64
N SER A 267 -0.08 0.64 -8.87
CA SER A 267 1.21 0.08 -9.33
C SER A 267 1.01 -0.96 -10.43
N THR A 268 0.03 -1.85 -10.27
CA THR A 268 -0.31 -2.87 -11.28
C THR A 268 -0.77 -2.20 -12.58
N SER A 269 -1.58 -1.15 -12.49
CA SER A 269 -2.06 -0.38 -13.64
C SER A 269 -0.91 0.22 -14.45
N LEU A 270 0.06 0.82 -13.75
CA LEU A 270 1.24 1.41 -14.39
C LEU A 270 2.19 0.38 -14.99
N MET A 271 2.37 -0.77 -14.34
CA MET A 271 3.12 -1.88 -14.93
C MET A 271 2.45 -2.37 -16.22
N SER A 272 1.13 -2.52 -16.22
CA SER A 272 0.34 -2.98 -17.36
C SER A 272 0.41 -2.01 -18.54
N VAL A 273 0.27 -0.71 -18.28
CA VAL A 273 0.39 0.33 -19.32
C VAL A 273 1.82 0.42 -19.87
N SER A 274 2.83 0.32 -18.98
CA SER A 274 4.25 0.33 -19.38
C SER A 274 4.60 -0.90 -20.23
N LEU A 275 4.10 -2.07 -19.85
CA LEU A 275 4.25 -3.32 -20.61
C LEU A 275 3.68 -3.17 -22.02
N ARG A 276 2.43 -2.71 -22.14
CA ARG A 276 1.77 -2.49 -23.44
C ARG A 276 2.57 -1.54 -24.31
N ASP A 277 3.04 -0.42 -23.76
CA ASP A 277 3.76 0.60 -24.49
C ASP A 277 5.16 0.10 -24.91
N MET A 278 5.86 -0.65 -24.04
CA MET A 278 7.13 -1.30 -24.39
C MET A 278 6.97 -2.33 -25.50
N LEU A 279 5.93 -3.17 -25.45
CA LEU A 279 5.64 -4.16 -26.49
C LEU A 279 5.37 -3.48 -27.85
N LYS A 280 4.54 -2.42 -27.86
CA LYS A 280 4.25 -1.64 -29.06
C LYS A 280 5.52 -1.01 -29.63
N ARG A 281 6.30 -0.35 -28.79
CA ARG A 281 7.55 0.31 -29.20
C ARG A 281 8.58 -0.71 -29.70
N ALA A 282 8.79 -1.78 -28.95
CA ALA A 282 9.78 -2.80 -29.31
C ALA A 282 9.46 -3.53 -30.62
N SER A 283 8.19 -3.67 -30.95
CA SER A 283 7.75 -4.29 -32.21
C SER A 283 7.88 -3.35 -33.39
N SER A 284 7.67 -2.03 -33.23
CA SER A 284 7.66 -1.06 -34.34
C SER A 284 9.01 -0.39 -34.59
N ARG A 285 9.87 -0.26 -33.55
CA ARG A 285 11.16 0.42 -33.68
C ARG A 285 12.22 -0.50 -34.26
N ILE A 286 12.77 -0.11 -35.42
CA ILE A 286 13.86 -0.85 -36.07
C ILE A 286 15.19 -0.16 -35.74
N GLN A 287 16.18 -0.93 -35.32
CA GLN A 287 17.58 -0.55 -35.17
C GLN A 287 18.46 -1.72 -35.61
N PHE A 288 19.62 -1.45 -36.19
CA PHE A 288 20.49 -2.49 -36.73
C PHE A 288 19.74 -3.44 -37.68
N GLN A 289 18.79 -2.90 -38.47
CA GLN A 289 17.95 -3.58 -39.46
C GLN A 289 16.94 -4.59 -38.90
N VAL A 290 16.76 -4.67 -37.60
CA VAL A 290 15.77 -5.55 -36.94
C VAL A 290 14.93 -4.78 -35.90
N PRO A 291 13.70 -5.24 -35.61
CA PRO A 291 12.92 -4.70 -34.49
C PRO A 291 13.67 -4.86 -33.17
N ILE A 292 13.62 -3.83 -32.32
CA ILE A 292 14.37 -3.87 -31.05
C ILE A 292 13.87 -4.96 -30.08
N ARG A 293 12.68 -5.53 -30.29
CA ARG A 293 12.20 -6.72 -29.57
C ARG A 293 13.09 -7.96 -29.72
N ASN A 294 13.98 -7.97 -30.72
CA ASN A 294 14.90 -9.08 -30.93
C ASN A 294 16.12 -9.04 -29.99
N PHE A 295 16.32 -7.94 -29.27
CA PHE A 295 17.44 -7.80 -28.34
C PHE A 295 17.07 -8.30 -26.95
N GLN A 296 17.85 -9.23 -26.40
CA GLN A 296 17.59 -9.88 -25.11
C GLN A 296 17.43 -8.89 -23.95
N LEU A 297 18.23 -7.79 -23.90
CA LEU A 297 18.14 -6.77 -22.88
C LEU A 297 16.83 -5.96 -22.94
N VAL A 298 16.19 -5.87 -24.09
CA VAL A 298 14.83 -5.29 -24.25
C VAL A 298 13.78 -6.31 -23.80
N GLN A 299 13.94 -7.58 -24.18
CA GLN A 299 13.04 -8.66 -23.78
C GLN A 299 13.00 -8.80 -22.24
N GLU A 300 14.16 -8.73 -21.57
CA GLU A 300 14.26 -8.80 -20.11
C GLU A 300 13.42 -7.73 -19.40
N LYS A 301 13.44 -6.49 -19.90
CA LYS A 301 12.65 -5.38 -19.37
C LYS A 301 11.15 -5.63 -19.48
N ILE A 302 10.72 -6.08 -20.66
CA ILE A 302 9.31 -6.38 -20.96
C ILE A 302 8.81 -7.53 -20.05
N VAL A 303 9.55 -8.64 -19.99
CA VAL A 303 9.19 -9.81 -19.18
C VAL A 303 9.17 -9.46 -17.69
N ARG A 304 10.11 -8.64 -17.20
CA ARG A 304 10.11 -8.16 -15.80
C ARG A 304 8.85 -7.37 -15.46
N ALA A 305 8.39 -6.50 -16.36
CA ALA A 305 7.15 -5.75 -16.17
C ALA A 305 5.92 -6.67 -16.20
N GLU A 306 5.89 -7.66 -17.07
CA GLU A 306 4.81 -8.66 -17.16
C GLU A 306 4.68 -9.49 -15.88
N ILE A 307 5.79 -10.07 -15.41
CA ILE A 307 5.82 -10.84 -14.15
C ILE A 307 5.40 -9.92 -12.99
N GLY A 308 5.94 -8.70 -12.93
CA GLY A 308 5.58 -7.72 -11.91
C GLY A 308 4.08 -7.42 -11.87
N ALA A 309 3.48 -7.16 -13.03
CA ALA A 309 2.05 -6.87 -13.14
C ALA A 309 1.18 -8.08 -12.72
N ALA A 310 1.51 -9.28 -13.19
CA ALA A 310 0.78 -10.49 -12.86
C ALA A 310 0.82 -10.81 -11.36
N VAL A 311 2.01 -10.78 -10.74
CA VAL A 311 2.19 -11.05 -9.31
C VAL A 311 1.47 -10.00 -8.47
N SER A 312 1.64 -8.71 -8.79
CA SER A 312 0.99 -7.61 -8.07
C SER A 312 -0.54 -7.70 -8.17
N SER A 313 -1.07 -8.00 -9.35
CA SER A 313 -2.50 -8.22 -9.58
C SER A 313 -3.04 -9.35 -8.72
N ALA A 314 -2.37 -10.51 -8.72
CA ALA A 314 -2.76 -11.67 -7.91
C ALA A 314 -2.76 -11.36 -6.41
N MET A 315 -1.70 -10.68 -5.91
CA MET A 315 -1.59 -10.25 -4.51
C MET A 315 -2.73 -9.31 -4.14
N ASN A 316 -3.01 -8.30 -4.96
CA ASN A 316 -4.06 -7.30 -4.71
C ASN A 316 -5.45 -7.96 -4.68
N ARG A 317 -5.74 -8.88 -5.61
CA ARG A 317 -7.02 -9.59 -5.66
C ARG A 317 -7.24 -10.48 -4.42
N LEU A 318 -6.21 -11.19 -4.00
CA LEU A 318 -6.28 -12.01 -2.80
C LEU A 318 -6.57 -11.16 -1.56
N VAL A 319 -5.87 -10.04 -1.40
CA VAL A 319 -6.07 -9.10 -0.28
C VAL A 319 -7.45 -8.43 -0.35
N ALA A 320 -7.89 -8.01 -1.53
CA ALA A 320 -9.23 -7.43 -1.71
C ALA A 320 -10.33 -8.43 -1.32
N GLY A 321 -10.19 -9.71 -1.70
CA GLY A 321 -11.11 -10.78 -1.29
C GLY A 321 -11.17 -10.96 0.23
N ILE A 322 -10.01 -10.93 0.90
CA ILE A 322 -9.95 -11.02 2.38
C ILE A 322 -10.64 -9.82 3.03
N LEU A 323 -10.33 -8.59 2.59
CA LEU A 323 -10.94 -7.37 3.13
C LEU A 323 -12.44 -7.25 2.84
N GLN A 324 -12.89 -7.76 1.69
CA GLN A 324 -14.32 -7.78 1.35
C GLN A 324 -15.09 -8.70 2.31
N ARG A 325 -14.52 -9.86 2.66
CA ARG A 325 -15.12 -10.82 3.60
C ARG A 325 -15.04 -10.31 5.05
N GLU A 326 -13.92 -9.70 5.44
CA GLU A 326 -13.65 -9.25 6.80
C GLU A 326 -12.92 -7.89 6.79
N PRO A 327 -13.68 -6.77 6.76
CA PRO A 327 -13.13 -5.42 6.57
C PRO A 327 -12.10 -4.95 7.63
N LEU A 328 -12.16 -5.50 8.84
CA LEU A 328 -11.25 -5.17 9.94
C LEU A 328 -10.14 -6.22 10.14
N SER A 329 -9.92 -7.08 9.16
CA SER A 329 -8.86 -8.09 9.19
C SER A 329 -7.47 -7.51 9.47
N LEU A 330 -6.69 -8.19 10.31
CA LEU A 330 -5.29 -7.84 10.60
C LEU A 330 -4.35 -8.26 9.45
N ILE A 331 -4.46 -7.60 8.30
CA ILE A 331 -3.69 -7.91 7.07
C ILE A 331 -2.52 -6.95 6.81
N ALA A 332 -1.97 -6.44 7.89
CA ALA A 332 -0.89 -5.44 7.81
C ALA A 332 0.37 -5.94 7.07
N ILE A 333 0.67 -7.24 7.15
CA ILE A 333 1.79 -7.87 6.43
C ILE A 333 1.46 -7.96 4.95
N GLU A 334 0.29 -8.48 4.60
CA GLU A 334 -0.16 -8.70 3.23
C GLU A 334 -0.26 -7.38 2.46
N THR A 335 -0.91 -6.36 3.03
CA THR A 335 -1.01 -5.04 2.41
C THR A 335 0.33 -4.32 2.29
N SER A 336 1.23 -4.51 3.27
CA SER A 336 2.60 -4.05 3.20
C SER A 336 3.36 -4.70 2.03
N HIS A 337 3.16 -6.00 1.80
CA HIS A 337 3.73 -6.71 0.66
C HIS A 337 3.16 -6.22 -0.68
N CYS A 338 1.84 -5.98 -0.78
CA CYS A 338 1.23 -5.40 -1.98
C CYS A 338 1.86 -4.05 -2.31
N LYS A 339 2.00 -3.16 -1.32
CA LYS A 339 2.61 -1.85 -1.51
C LYS A 339 4.08 -1.95 -1.86
N LEU A 340 4.87 -2.70 -1.10
CA LEU A 340 6.32 -2.81 -1.31
C LEU A 340 6.63 -3.40 -2.69
N PHE A 341 6.04 -4.54 -3.03
CA PHE A 341 6.25 -5.20 -4.32
C PHE A 341 5.73 -4.35 -5.47
N GLY A 342 4.46 -3.90 -5.37
CA GLY A 342 3.82 -3.11 -6.41
C GLY A 342 4.63 -1.85 -6.74
N THR A 343 4.92 -1.01 -5.73
CA THR A 343 5.58 0.28 -6.01
C THR A 343 7.03 0.14 -6.48
N THR A 344 7.79 -0.84 -6.00
CA THR A 344 9.17 -1.06 -6.47
C THR A 344 9.20 -1.60 -7.90
N ARG A 345 8.36 -2.59 -8.24
CA ARG A 345 8.27 -3.14 -9.59
C ARG A 345 7.69 -2.15 -10.61
N ALA A 346 6.70 -1.34 -10.19
CA ALA A 346 6.16 -0.31 -11.07
C ALA A 346 7.16 0.83 -11.32
N TRP A 347 7.98 1.20 -10.34
CA TRP A 347 9.07 2.15 -10.56
C TRP A 347 10.05 1.63 -11.62
N ASP A 348 10.46 0.36 -11.54
CA ASP A 348 11.29 -0.27 -12.56
C ASP A 348 10.59 -0.28 -13.93
N ALA A 349 9.30 -0.59 -13.97
CA ALA A 349 8.54 -0.68 -15.22
C ALA A 349 8.38 0.69 -15.92
N VAL A 350 8.09 1.78 -15.18
CA VAL A 350 7.99 3.13 -15.78
C VAL A 350 9.35 3.65 -16.23
N TYR A 351 10.43 3.37 -15.49
CA TYR A 351 11.80 3.65 -15.89
C TYR A 351 12.15 2.89 -17.18
N ASP A 352 11.88 1.59 -17.24
CA ASP A 352 12.17 0.77 -18.41
C ASP A 352 11.35 1.16 -19.64
N ALA A 353 10.10 1.57 -19.46
CA ALA A 353 9.26 2.05 -20.55
C ALA A 353 9.84 3.32 -21.18
N LEU A 354 10.30 4.28 -20.37
CA LEU A 354 11.00 5.47 -20.84
C LEU A 354 12.30 5.08 -21.56
N GLN A 355 13.08 4.17 -20.98
CA GLN A 355 14.35 3.70 -21.56
C GLN A 355 14.15 3.01 -22.92
N VAL A 356 13.13 2.15 -23.06
CA VAL A 356 12.79 1.47 -24.33
C VAL A 356 12.27 2.46 -25.37
N ALA A 357 11.59 3.52 -24.95
CA ALA A 357 11.15 4.60 -25.85
C ALA A 357 12.34 5.41 -26.41
N GLY A 358 13.50 5.42 -25.72
CA GLY A 358 14.69 6.16 -26.08
C GLY A 358 14.50 7.67 -25.99
N GLY A 359 15.14 8.47 -26.82
CA GLY A 359 15.04 9.94 -26.80
C GLY A 359 13.60 10.47 -26.85
N ALA A 360 12.72 9.79 -27.56
CA ALA A 360 11.30 10.15 -27.61
C ALA A 360 10.61 10.02 -26.23
N GLY A 361 11.05 9.08 -25.39
CA GLY A 361 10.52 8.91 -24.03
C GLY A 361 10.87 10.04 -23.06
N TYR A 362 11.93 10.79 -23.34
CA TYR A 362 12.37 11.91 -22.54
C TYR A 362 11.58 13.21 -22.82
N LEU A 363 10.90 13.27 -23.96
CA LEU A 363 10.15 14.45 -24.39
C LEU A 363 8.73 14.43 -23.82
N LYS A 364 8.21 15.63 -23.45
CA LYS A 364 6.84 15.83 -22.93
C LYS A 364 5.73 15.52 -23.94
N THR A 365 6.06 15.25 -25.20
CA THR A 365 5.11 14.84 -26.23
C THR A 365 4.55 13.43 -26.05
N LEU A 366 5.20 12.62 -25.22
CA LEU A 366 4.79 11.28 -24.85
C LEU A 366 4.64 11.14 -23.32
N PRO A 367 3.84 10.20 -22.83
CA PRO A 367 3.46 10.16 -21.42
C PRO A 367 4.53 9.56 -20.48
N TYR A 368 5.69 9.17 -20.96
CA TYR A 368 6.66 8.41 -20.17
C TYR A 368 7.28 9.21 -19.03
N GLU A 369 7.76 10.43 -19.33
CA GLU A 369 8.39 11.29 -18.33
C GLU A 369 7.37 11.73 -17.27
N LYS A 370 6.13 12.06 -17.69
CA LYS A 370 5.04 12.40 -16.76
C LYS A 370 4.74 11.24 -15.81
N ARG A 371 4.57 10.02 -16.33
CA ARG A 371 4.32 8.83 -15.51
C ARG A 371 5.43 8.60 -14.49
N MET A 372 6.67 8.84 -14.87
CA MET A 372 7.82 8.70 -13.99
C MET A 372 7.80 9.73 -12.86
N ARG A 373 7.52 11.00 -13.16
CA ARG A 373 7.38 12.06 -12.15
C ARG A 373 6.21 11.81 -11.21
N ASP A 374 5.04 11.48 -11.75
CA ASP A 374 3.82 11.26 -10.98
C ASP A 374 3.94 10.07 -10.05
N PHE A 375 4.58 8.98 -10.52
CA PHE A 375 4.66 7.75 -9.74
C PHE A 375 5.79 7.75 -8.70
N ARG A 376 6.77 8.66 -8.80
CA ARG A 376 7.93 8.65 -7.89
C ARG A 376 7.54 8.69 -6.42
N VAL A 377 6.51 9.43 -6.08
CA VAL A 377 6.04 9.57 -4.69
C VAL A 377 5.43 8.30 -4.11
N ALA A 378 4.97 7.37 -4.95
CA ALA A 378 4.37 6.10 -4.49
C ALA A 378 5.32 5.22 -3.67
N THR A 379 6.64 5.38 -3.84
CA THR A 379 7.64 4.69 -3.01
C THR A 379 7.89 5.39 -1.67
N VAL A 380 7.34 6.59 -1.46
CA VAL A 380 7.58 7.46 -0.29
C VAL A 380 6.38 7.50 0.65
N PHE A 381 5.20 7.86 0.16
CA PHE A 381 4.01 8.02 1.00
C PHE A 381 3.36 6.66 1.36
N GLU A 382 2.37 6.65 2.26
CA GLU A 382 1.75 5.44 2.84
C GLU A 382 2.78 4.50 3.53
N GLY A 383 3.91 5.08 3.96
CA GLY A 383 5.09 4.39 4.47
C GLY A 383 6.15 4.18 3.37
N THR A 384 7.40 4.55 3.67
CA THR A 384 8.51 4.44 2.70
C THR A 384 8.82 2.98 2.36
N THR A 385 9.54 2.78 1.24
CA THR A 385 10.04 1.45 0.85
C THR A 385 10.87 0.79 1.96
N GLU A 386 11.69 1.59 2.68
CA GLU A 386 12.50 1.12 3.81
C GLU A 386 11.63 0.64 4.96
N LEU A 387 10.58 1.42 5.32
CA LEU A 387 9.64 1.03 6.37
C LEU A 387 8.95 -0.29 6.01
N HIS A 388 8.44 -0.43 4.79
CA HIS A 388 7.80 -1.66 4.33
C HIS A 388 8.77 -2.83 4.16
N SER A 389 10.07 -2.57 4.03
CA SER A 389 11.11 -3.61 4.01
C SER A 389 11.36 -4.22 5.40
N ILE A 390 10.99 -3.55 6.49
CA ILE A 390 11.21 -4.03 7.86
C ILE A 390 9.92 -4.33 8.62
N TYR A 391 8.85 -3.57 8.36
CA TYR A 391 7.59 -3.63 9.09
C TYR A 391 6.93 -5.03 9.14
N PRO A 392 6.85 -5.81 8.04
CA PRO A 392 6.28 -7.16 8.06
C PRO A 392 6.98 -8.11 9.02
N ALA A 393 8.31 -8.04 9.10
CA ALA A 393 9.10 -8.84 10.04
C ALA A 393 8.85 -8.42 11.49
N LEU A 394 8.87 -7.12 11.78
CA LEU A 394 8.59 -6.58 13.11
C LEU A 394 7.18 -6.92 13.59
N PHE A 395 6.19 -6.76 12.71
CA PHE A 395 4.81 -7.12 13.01
C PHE A 395 4.68 -8.61 13.29
N GLY A 396 5.29 -9.47 12.48
CA GLY A 396 5.31 -10.92 12.69
C GLY A 396 5.92 -11.32 14.04
N ILE A 397 7.06 -10.72 14.42
CA ILE A 397 7.70 -10.95 15.72
C ILE A 397 6.76 -10.55 16.87
N ARG A 398 6.13 -9.36 16.79
CA ARG A 398 5.18 -8.89 17.81
C ARG A 398 3.97 -9.82 17.95
N GLN A 399 3.43 -10.32 16.85
CA GLN A 399 2.30 -11.25 16.87
C GLN A 399 2.68 -12.60 17.52
N ILE A 400 3.87 -13.12 17.24
CA ILE A 400 4.34 -14.35 17.90
C ILE A 400 4.59 -14.10 19.39
N GLN A 401 5.20 -12.97 19.78
CA GLN A 401 5.39 -12.60 21.17
C GLN A 401 4.05 -12.48 21.92
N LYS A 402 3.04 -11.88 21.30
CA LYS A 402 1.69 -11.78 21.84
C LYS A 402 1.08 -13.17 22.04
N TRP A 403 1.12 -14.02 21.01
CA TRP A 403 0.63 -15.40 21.08
C TRP A 403 1.30 -16.22 22.19
N LEU A 404 2.63 -16.09 22.36
CA LEU A 404 3.36 -16.75 23.45
C LEU A 404 2.90 -16.27 24.83
N LYS A 405 2.70 -14.96 25.02
CA LYS A 405 2.20 -14.40 26.28
C LYS A 405 0.79 -14.88 26.62
N GLU A 406 -0.10 -14.89 25.65
CA GLU A 406 -1.50 -15.28 25.80
C GLU A 406 -1.67 -16.78 26.02
N SER A 407 -0.65 -17.60 25.71
CA SER A 407 -0.70 -19.07 25.89
C SER A 407 -0.69 -19.50 27.35
N GLY A 408 -0.30 -18.63 28.30
CA GLY A 408 -0.22 -18.92 29.74
C GLY A 408 0.77 -20.02 30.13
N ARG A 409 1.66 -20.44 29.19
CA ARG A 409 2.59 -21.56 29.39
C ARG A 409 3.87 -21.15 30.12
N SER A 410 4.52 -22.11 30.78
CA SER A 410 5.81 -21.87 31.43
C SER A 410 6.90 -21.50 30.42
N PRO A 411 7.96 -20.74 30.82
CA PRO A 411 9.08 -20.39 29.95
C PRO A 411 9.77 -21.58 29.27
N LEU A 412 9.89 -22.71 29.95
CA LEU A 412 10.45 -23.95 29.41
C LEU A 412 9.57 -24.55 28.32
N SER A 413 8.26 -24.60 28.53
CA SER A 413 7.30 -25.04 27.51
C SER A 413 7.32 -24.13 26.28
N LEU A 414 7.42 -22.82 26.47
CA LEU A 414 7.54 -21.84 25.38
C LEU A 414 8.83 -22.03 24.59
N ALA A 415 9.96 -22.27 25.24
CA ALA A 415 11.23 -22.58 24.56
C ALA A 415 11.14 -23.86 23.72
N PHE A 416 10.47 -24.89 24.23
CA PHE A 416 10.23 -26.13 23.51
C PHE A 416 9.32 -25.95 22.28
N ASP A 417 8.25 -25.14 22.43
CA ASP A 417 7.36 -24.82 21.32
C ASP A 417 8.09 -24.02 20.22
N LEU A 418 8.95 -23.08 20.59
CA LEU A 418 9.78 -22.34 19.63
C LEU A 418 10.76 -23.26 18.91
N LEU A 419 11.39 -24.20 19.62
CA LEU A 419 12.26 -25.21 19.01
C LEU A 419 11.48 -26.11 18.05
N LYS A 420 10.28 -26.56 18.42
CA LYS A 420 9.39 -27.30 17.52
C LYS A 420 9.07 -26.49 16.25
N LEU A 421 8.77 -25.20 16.39
CA LEU A 421 8.49 -24.34 15.24
C LEU A 421 9.71 -24.15 14.33
N LEU A 422 10.94 -24.12 14.88
CA LEU A 422 12.17 -24.02 14.09
C LEU A 422 12.41 -25.26 13.20
N VAL A 423 12.10 -26.46 13.71
CA VAL A 423 12.31 -27.72 12.97
C VAL A 423 11.09 -28.16 12.17
N LYS A 424 9.90 -27.59 12.44
CA LYS A 424 8.64 -27.95 11.80
C LYS A 424 8.73 -27.80 10.28
N GLY A 425 8.35 -28.86 9.57
CA GLY A 425 8.18 -28.80 8.11
C GLY A 425 6.89 -28.06 7.72
N GLU A 426 6.85 -27.54 6.50
CA GLU A 426 5.65 -26.91 5.94
C GLU A 426 4.65 -27.98 5.48
N LYS A 427 3.77 -28.39 6.39
CA LYS A 427 2.66 -29.32 6.09
C LYS A 427 1.44 -28.52 5.64
N TRP A 428 1.44 -28.08 4.39
CA TRP A 428 0.29 -27.39 3.81
C TRP A 428 -0.62 -28.41 3.12
N PRO A 429 -1.90 -28.49 3.47
CA PRO A 429 -2.84 -29.48 2.93
C PRO A 429 -3.34 -29.05 1.55
N VAL A 430 -2.40 -28.73 0.65
CA VAL A 430 -2.68 -28.33 -0.74
C VAL A 430 -1.97 -29.27 -1.67
N ALA A 431 -2.71 -29.89 -2.57
CA ALA A 431 -2.22 -30.64 -3.70
C ALA A 431 -2.74 -30.00 -5.00
N PHE A 432 -1.86 -29.72 -5.92
CA PHE A 432 -2.20 -29.30 -7.28
C PHE A 432 -1.92 -30.46 -8.23
N GLU A 433 -2.79 -30.70 -9.18
CA GLU A 433 -2.59 -31.73 -10.22
C GLU A 433 -1.52 -31.30 -11.22
N ASN A 434 -1.42 -30.00 -11.50
CA ASN A 434 -0.45 -29.43 -12.42
C ASN A 434 0.99 -29.50 -11.86
N GLY A 435 1.93 -30.03 -12.65
CA GLY A 435 3.33 -30.22 -12.27
C GLY A 435 4.08 -28.91 -11.97
N VAL A 436 3.80 -27.82 -12.71
CA VAL A 436 4.39 -26.50 -12.50
C VAL A 436 3.89 -25.93 -11.18
N MET A 437 2.58 -25.97 -10.92
CA MET A 437 2.01 -25.47 -9.66
C MET A 437 2.57 -26.23 -8.44
N ARG A 438 2.76 -27.55 -8.55
CA ARG A 438 3.42 -28.34 -7.47
C ARG A 438 4.86 -27.94 -7.22
N LYS A 439 5.63 -27.67 -8.29
CA LYS A 439 7.03 -27.20 -8.17
C LYS A 439 7.08 -25.81 -7.53
N THR A 440 6.21 -24.90 -7.96
CA THR A 440 6.12 -23.53 -7.44
C THR A 440 5.71 -23.52 -5.97
N LEU A 441 4.74 -24.36 -5.56
CA LEU A 441 4.37 -24.54 -4.14
C LEU A 441 5.54 -25.01 -3.28
N ARG A 442 6.39 -25.89 -3.82
CA ARG A 442 7.61 -26.32 -3.09
C ARG A 442 8.57 -25.17 -2.84
N GLU A 443 8.73 -24.24 -3.78
CA GLU A 443 9.56 -23.05 -3.56
C GLU A 443 8.93 -22.08 -2.55
N ALA A 444 7.60 -21.90 -2.54
CA ALA A 444 6.90 -21.14 -1.49
C ALA A 444 7.17 -21.73 -0.10
N LYS A 445 7.03 -23.05 0.06
CA LYS A 445 7.32 -23.75 1.32
C LYS A 445 8.77 -23.54 1.80
N LYS A 446 9.75 -23.57 0.90
CA LYS A 446 11.15 -23.32 1.25
C LYS A 446 11.40 -21.87 1.69
N ASN A 447 10.79 -20.91 1.02
CA ASN A 447 10.88 -19.50 1.41
C ASN A 447 10.18 -19.23 2.74
N ALA A 448 8.99 -19.79 2.96
CA ALA A 448 8.24 -19.69 4.21
C ALA A 448 9.05 -20.26 5.39
N LYS A 449 9.62 -21.44 5.23
CA LYS A 449 10.50 -22.07 6.24
C LYS A 449 11.71 -21.18 6.55
N ALA A 450 12.38 -20.64 5.53
CA ALA A 450 13.54 -19.77 5.72
C ALA A 450 13.15 -18.46 6.44
N ALA A 451 12.02 -17.83 6.05
CA ALA A 451 11.50 -16.65 6.73
C ALA A 451 11.20 -16.92 8.21
N ARG A 452 10.51 -18.03 8.50
CA ARG A 452 10.17 -18.43 9.87
C ARG A 452 11.43 -18.69 10.71
N ILE A 453 12.41 -19.42 10.20
CA ILE A 453 13.66 -19.67 10.91
C ILE A 453 14.35 -18.35 11.27
N LEU A 454 14.50 -17.43 10.31
CA LEU A 454 15.12 -16.12 10.57
C LEU A 454 14.32 -15.29 11.57
N LEU A 455 12.99 -15.30 11.46
CA LEU A 455 12.11 -14.54 12.35
C LEU A 455 12.20 -15.06 13.79
N LEU A 456 12.11 -16.38 14.00
CA LEU A 456 12.21 -16.99 15.33
C LEU A 456 13.62 -16.83 15.91
N SER A 457 14.68 -17.02 15.11
CA SER A 457 16.06 -16.79 15.54
C SER A 457 16.29 -15.32 15.89
N GLY A 458 15.77 -14.39 15.08
CA GLY A 458 15.82 -12.96 15.37
C GLY A 458 15.08 -12.60 16.65
N MET A 459 13.92 -13.21 16.89
CA MET A 459 13.16 -13.03 18.12
C MET A 459 13.91 -13.55 19.35
N LEU A 460 14.53 -14.72 19.27
CA LEU A 460 15.32 -15.30 20.36
C LEU A 460 16.52 -14.42 20.72
N LEU A 461 17.26 -13.94 19.70
CA LEU A 461 18.47 -13.16 19.90
C LEU A 461 18.19 -11.70 20.30
N TYR A 462 17.15 -11.10 19.73
CA TYR A 462 16.92 -9.65 19.81
C TYR A 462 15.53 -9.27 20.36
N GLY A 463 14.74 -10.22 20.80
CA GLY A 463 13.34 -10.02 21.21
C GLY A 463 13.17 -8.97 22.31
N ARG A 464 14.11 -8.90 23.28
CA ARG A 464 14.10 -7.87 24.34
C ARG A 464 14.36 -6.45 23.79
N SER A 465 15.32 -6.30 22.86
CA SER A 465 15.61 -5.03 22.20
C SER A 465 14.44 -4.59 21.32
N ILE A 466 13.87 -5.52 20.54
CA ILE A 466 12.69 -5.25 19.70
C ILE A 466 11.49 -4.80 20.55
N ALA A 467 11.25 -5.42 21.69
CA ALA A 467 10.18 -5.06 22.60
C ALA A 467 10.35 -3.64 23.19
N ARG A 468 11.60 -3.15 23.27
CA ARG A 468 11.94 -1.79 23.73
C ARG A 468 12.01 -0.78 22.58
N GLY A 469 11.67 -1.17 21.35
CA GLY A 469 11.75 -0.30 20.17
C GLY A 469 13.16 -0.13 19.58
N GLN A 470 14.18 -0.80 20.11
CA GLN A 470 15.58 -0.69 19.65
C GLN A 470 15.81 -1.62 18.46
N THR A 471 15.55 -1.11 17.26
CA THR A 471 15.58 -1.91 16.01
C THR A 471 16.65 -1.48 15.01
N GLU A 472 17.32 -0.37 15.23
CA GLU A 472 18.16 0.39 14.30
C GLU A 472 19.31 -0.44 13.71
N ASN A 473 19.90 -1.33 14.49
CA ASN A 473 21.03 -2.16 14.04
C ASN A 473 20.61 -3.56 13.56
N ARG A 474 19.31 -3.76 13.21
CA ARG A 474 18.76 -5.07 12.81
C ARG A 474 17.96 -5.02 11.52
N GLU A 475 17.93 -3.89 10.86
CA GLU A 475 17.12 -3.65 9.66
C GLU A 475 17.47 -4.62 8.50
N PHE A 476 18.74 -4.98 8.34
CA PHE A 476 19.14 -5.97 7.33
C PHE A 476 18.54 -7.35 7.59
N LEU A 477 18.44 -7.79 8.84
CA LEU A 477 17.75 -9.03 9.18
C LEU A 477 16.26 -8.94 8.87
N PHE A 478 15.60 -7.85 9.28
CA PHE A 478 14.17 -7.66 9.04
C PHE A 478 13.86 -7.59 7.53
N ARG A 479 14.68 -6.90 6.75
CA ARG A 479 14.57 -6.87 5.29
C ARG A 479 14.69 -8.27 4.67
N ARG A 480 15.61 -9.11 5.15
CA ARG A 480 15.75 -10.50 4.68
C ARG A 480 14.50 -11.32 4.97
N ILE A 481 13.96 -11.23 6.19
CA ILE A 481 12.70 -11.90 6.57
C ILE A 481 11.55 -11.43 5.69
N THR A 482 11.40 -10.11 5.54
CA THR A 482 10.36 -9.49 4.71
C THR A 482 10.48 -9.93 3.25
N THR A 483 11.68 -9.97 2.68
CA THR A 483 11.91 -10.41 1.30
C THR A 483 11.44 -11.87 1.10
N LEU A 484 11.83 -12.77 1.99
CA LEU A 484 11.40 -14.18 1.92
C LEU A 484 9.89 -14.34 2.09
N SER A 485 9.29 -13.58 2.99
CA SER A 485 7.86 -13.52 3.22
C SER A 485 7.10 -12.99 2.00
N LEU A 486 7.58 -11.92 1.38
CA LEU A 486 7.01 -11.31 0.19
C LEU A 486 6.97 -12.30 -0.99
N TYR A 487 8.07 -12.98 -1.29
CA TYR A 487 8.10 -14.00 -2.33
C TYR A 487 7.20 -15.20 -2.01
N THR A 488 7.09 -15.60 -0.74
CA THR A 488 6.13 -16.62 -0.31
C THR A 488 4.70 -16.18 -0.63
N PHE A 489 4.34 -14.97 -0.23
CA PHE A 489 3.00 -14.41 -0.43
C PHE A 489 2.68 -14.25 -1.92
N GLY A 490 3.60 -13.72 -2.73
CA GLY A 490 3.44 -13.58 -4.17
C GLY A 490 3.20 -14.92 -4.87
N ILE A 491 3.96 -15.96 -4.53
CA ILE A 491 3.74 -17.32 -5.06
C ILE A 491 2.35 -17.84 -4.67
N LEU A 492 1.95 -17.67 -3.41
CA LEU A 492 0.64 -18.15 -2.94
C LEU A 492 -0.50 -17.43 -3.65
N ALA A 493 -0.37 -16.14 -3.89
CA ALA A 493 -1.36 -15.36 -4.63
C ALA A 493 -1.48 -15.80 -6.09
N LEU A 494 -0.34 -16.03 -6.78
CA LEU A 494 -0.34 -16.57 -8.15
C LEU A 494 -0.94 -17.98 -8.22
N LEU A 495 -0.62 -18.85 -7.24
CA LEU A 495 -1.20 -20.20 -7.16
C LEU A 495 -2.71 -20.16 -6.90
N SER A 496 -3.19 -19.21 -6.08
CA SER A 496 -4.61 -18.98 -5.87
C SER A 496 -5.32 -18.65 -7.18
N GLU A 497 -4.77 -17.73 -7.96
CA GLU A 497 -5.32 -17.35 -9.26
C GLU A 497 -5.26 -18.49 -10.28
N ALA A 498 -4.13 -19.19 -10.36
CA ALA A 498 -3.97 -20.32 -11.27
C ALA A 498 -4.94 -21.49 -10.92
N ASP A 499 -5.18 -21.76 -9.62
CA ASP A 499 -6.17 -22.78 -9.17
C ASP A 499 -7.59 -22.38 -9.60
N GLN A 500 -7.94 -21.10 -9.46
CA GLN A 500 -9.24 -20.59 -9.92
C GLN A 500 -9.40 -20.71 -11.45
N LYS A 501 -8.38 -20.32 -12.21
CA LYS A 501 -8.36 -20.45 -13.67
C LYS A 501 -8.42 -21.91 -14.11
N GLN A 502 -7.71 -22.80 -13.43
CA GLN A 502 -7.75 -24.25 -13.73
C GLN A 502 -9.15 -24.83 -13.52
N ARG A 503 -9.81 -24.50 -12.42
CA ARG A 503 -11.20 -24.93 -12.14
C ARG A 503 -12.20 -24.38 -13.15
N ALA A 504 -11.96 -23.18 -13.67
CA ALA A 504 -12.79 -22.56 -14.70
C ALA A 504 -12.41 -22.99 -16.12
N ALA A 505 -11.46 -23.93 -16.29
CA ALA A 505 -10.90 -24.35 -17.58
C ALA A 505 -10.31 -23.18 -18.40
N LYS A 506 -9.76 -22.16 -17.72
CA LYS A 506 -9.18 -20.93 -18.32
C LYS A 506 -7.68 -20.78 -18.05
N LEU A 507 -7.02 -21.80 -17.51
CA LEU A 507 -5.58 -21.77 -17.24
C LEU A 507 -4.80 -21.90 -18.54
N GLU A 508 -3.93 -20.91 -18.82
CA GLU A 508 -3.14 -20.84 -20.04
C GLU A 508 -1.66 -21.18 -19.79
N ALA A 509 -0.94 -21.53 -20.84
CA ALA A 509 0.50 -21.79 -20.78
C ALA A 509 1.30 -20.57 -20.30
N GLY A 510 0.84 -19.35 -20.61
CA GLY A 510 1.41 -18.11 -20.14
C GLY A 510 1.37 -17.97 -18.63
N ASP A 511 0.24 -18.32 -17.99
CA ASP A 511 0.09 -18.31 -16.52
C ASP A 511 1.11 -19.23 -15.84
N LEU A 512 1.30 -20.43 -16.41
CA LEU A 512 2.26 -21.40 -15.89
C LEU A 512 3.70 -20.90 -16.05
N ARG A 513 4.01 -20.23 -17.15
CA ARG A 513 5.34 -19.66 -17.37
C ARG A 513 5.66 -18.53 -16.39
N ILE A 514 4.70 -17.66 -16.09
CA ILE A 514 4.82 -16.62 -15.05
C ILE A 514 5.12 -17.26 -13.69
N LEU A 515 4.41 -18.34 -13.32
CA LEU A 515 4.66 -19.10 -12.10
C LEU A 515 6.10 -19.64 -12.05
N GLU A 516 6.61 -20.21 -13.14
CA GLU A 516 7.98 -20.75 -13.22
C GLU A 516 9.02 -19.62 -13.06
N CYS A 517 8.85 -18.52 -13.78
CA CYS A 517 9.76 -17.37 -13.72
C CYS A 517 9.79 -16.77 -12.32
N PHE A 518 8.63 -16.52 -11.71
CA PHE A 518 8.59 -15.95 -10.37
C PHE A 518 9.12 -16.92 -9.29
N ALA A 519 8.92 -18.24 -9.45
CA ALA A 519 9.52 -19.24 -8.58
C ALA A 519 11.06 -19.26 -8.70
N ALA A 520 11.61 -19.02 -9.88
CA ALA A 520 13.06 -18.88 -10.08
C ALA A 520 13.60 -17.62 -9.38
N GLU A 521 12.93 -16.47 -9.50
CA GLU A 521 13.27 -15.25 -8.73
C GLU A 521 13.21 -15.50 -7.21
N ALA A 522 12.18 -16.20 -6.73
CA ALA A 522 12.02 -16.54 -5.33
C ALA A 522 13.15 -17.43 -4.80
N LYS A 523 13.63 -18.37 -5.62
CA LYS A 523 14.80 -19.23 -5.31
C LYS A 523 16.09 -18.41 -5.19
N GLU A 524 16.30 -17.44 -6.10
CA GLU A 524 17.44 -16.53 -6.01
C GLU A 524 17.37 -15.63 -4.77
N ALA A 525 16.19 -15.05 -4.51
CA ALA A 525 15.96 -14.24 -3.33
C ALA A 525 16.28 -15.02 -2.06
N ARG A 526 15.87 -16.31 -1.98
CA ARG A 526 16.20 -17.18 -0.85
C ARG A 526 17.70 -17.36 -0.69
N ARG A 527 18.43 -17.65 -1.77
CA ARG A 527 19.91 -17.82 -1.72
C ARG A 527 20.59 -16.57 -1.14
N LYS A 528 20.11 -15.38 -1.51
CA LYS A 528 20.68 -14.09 -1.06
C LYS A 528 20.28 -13.73 0.38
N ASN A 529 19.11 -14.18 0.86
CA ASN A 529 18.50 -13.70 2.10
C ASN A 529 18.37 -14.74 3.23
N SER A 530 18.82 -16.00 3.07
CA SER A 530 18.72 -17.05 4.12
C SER A 530 19.87 -17.02 5.13
N ARG A 531 20.31 -15.85 5.57
CA ARG A 531 21.38 -15.70 6.57
C ARG A 531 20.93 -14.86 7.74
N LEU A 532 21.30 -15.28 8.94
CA LEU A 532 20.91 -14.61 10.19
C LEU A 532 21.74 -13.34 10.41
N PHE A 533 23.05 -13.42 10.18
CA PHE A 533 24.00 -12.32 10.44
C PHE A 533 24.29 -11.51 9.18
N ASP A 534 24.74 -10.29 9.38
CA ASP A 534 25.12 -9.38 8.31
C ASP A 534 26.32 -9.89 7.52
N SER A 535 26.26 -9.76 6.21
CA SER A 535 27.36 -10.11 5.32
C SER A 535 28.55 -9.16 5.51
N LYS A 536 29.71 -9.58 5.02
CA LYS A 536 30.91 -8.71 5.00
C LYS A 536 30.61 -7.35 4.33
N ARG A 537 29.87 -7.34 3.21
CA ARG A 537 29.48 -6.12 2.51
C ARG A 537 28.59 -5.22 3.36
N GLU A 538 27.57 -5.77 4.04
CA GLU A 538 26.67 -4.98 4.89
C GLU A 538 27.43 -4.37 6.08
N LYS A 539 28.35 -5.10 6.69
CA LYS A 539 29.24 -4.59 7.76
C LYS A 539 30.17 -3.47 7.27
N LEU A 540 30.77 -3.64 6.09
CA LEU A 540 31.63 -2.62 5.47
C LEU A 540 30.84 -1.34 5.13
N ASN A 541 29.62 -1.49 4.58
CA ASN A 541 28.77 -0.34 4.31
C ASN A 541 28.46 0.47 5.58
N SER A 542 28.11 -0.23 6.67
CA SER A 542 27.82 0.41 7.96
C SER A 542 29.07 1.07 8.59
N ALA A 543 30.26 0.48 8.40
CA ALA A 543 31.51 1.06 8.86
C ALA A 543 31.85 2.34 8.07
N LEU A 544 31.82 2.26 6.74
CA LEU A 544 32.08 3.42 5.86
C LEU A 544 31.13 4.59 6.15
N PHE A 545 29.84 4.30 6.39
CA PHE A 545 28.86 5.33 6.72
C PHE A 545 29.24 6.05 8.04
N ARG A 546 29.62 5.30 9.09
CA ARG A 546 30.07 5.90 10.37
C ARG A 546 31.29 6.78 10.20
N GLU A 547 32.30 6.31 9.47
CA GLU A 547 33.49 7.11 9.16
C GLU A 547 33.14 8.42 8.43
N ARG A 548 32.16 8.39 7.52
CA ARG A 548 31.72 9.61 6.80
C ARG A 548 31.00 10.60 7.73
N LEU A 549 30.15 10.11 8.64
CA LEU A 549 29.50 10.97 9.64
C LEU A 549 30.52 11.64 10.57
N GLU A 550 31.50 10.88 11.08
CA GLU A 550 32.55 11.42 11.95
C GLU A 550 33.39 12.51 11.26
N ARG A 551 33.72 12.33 9.97
CA ARG A 551 34.41 13.33 9.17
C ARG A 551 33.54 14.57 8.91
N GLY A 552 32.25 14.40 8.62
CA GLY A 552 31.31 15.52 8.44
C GLY A 552 31.17 16.38 9.69
N GLN A 553 31.03 15.76 10.85
CA GLN A 553 30.93 16.47 12.14
C GLN A 553 32.20 17.22 12.52
N ARG A 554 33.39 16.74 12.14
CA ARG A 554 34.65 17.47 12.33
C ARG A 554 34.77 18.70 11.43
N ALA A 555 34.28 18.57 10.17
CA ALA A 555 34.31 19.68 9.21
C ALA A 555 33.27 20.79 9.51
N GLU A 556 32.21 20.49 10.23
CA GLU A 556 31.18 21.48 10.67
C GLU A 556 31.59 22.15 12.02
N GLY A 557 32.52 21.56 12.76
CA GLY A 557 33.03 22.07 14.03
C GLY A 557 34.31 22.92 13.89
N GLU A 558 34.91 22.95 12.69
CA GLU A 558 35.98 23.88 12.27
C GLU A 558 35.38 25.10 11.52
#